data_ddcc3b6a836962192b504f324dc02d00
#
_entry.id   ddcc3b6a836962192b504f324dc02d00
#
_cell.length_a   1.000
_cell.length_b   1.000
_cell.length_c   1.000
_cell.angle_alpha   90.00
_cell.angle_beta   90.00
_cell.angle_gamma   90.00
#
_symmetry.space_group_name_H-M   'P 1'
#
loop_
_entity.id
_entity.type
_entity.pdbx_description
1 polymer ?
#
loop_
_entity_poly.entity_id
_entity_poly.type
_entity_poly.pdbx_seq_one_letter_code
_entity_poly.pdbx_strand_id
1 'polypeptide(L)'
;MKTTFACLLVVVCFALVAAQKQYTNKFDNVDVDSVLGNNRILTNYIKCLMDKGPCTPEGRELKKLLPDALQSDCSKCTDVQRKNSQKVINFLRANRPGEWKLLLDKYDPSGNYRAKYERQG
;
A
#
# COMPACT_ATOMS: atom_id res chain seq x y z
N MET A 1 -36.49 -27.98 5.21
CA MET A 1 -36.54 -26.73 4.45
C MET A 1 -35.83 -25.57 5.13
N LYS A 2 -36.05 -25.31 6.40
CA LYS A 2 -35.41 -24.22 7.12
C LYS A 2 -33.90 -24.41 7.25
N THR A 3 -33.44 -25.65 7.43
CA THR A 3 -32.00 -25.97 7.53
C THR A 3 -31.23 -25.76 6.21
N THR A 4 -31.88 -26.04 5.06
CA THR A 4 -31.28 -25.85 3.75
C THR A 4 -31.09 -24.34 3.44
N PHE A 5 -32.05 -23.54 3.90
CA PHE A 5 -32.00 -22.08 3.71
C PHE A 5 -30.87 -21.45 4.53
N ALA A 6 -30.65 -21.91 5.76
CA ALA A 6 -29.58 -21.43 6.62
C ALA A 6 -28.18 -21.78 6.04
N CYS A 7 -28.05 -22.99 5.46
CA CYS A 7 -26.81 -23.40 4.80
C CYS A 7 -26.48 -22.54 3.58
N LEU A 8 -27.49 -22.19 2.78
CA LEU A 8 -27.30 -21.30 1.62
C LEU A 8 -26.84 -19.90 2.04
N LEU A 9 -27.40 -19.34 3.09
CA LEU A 9 -27.01 -18.05 3.63
C LEU A 9 -25.58 -18.07 4.12
N VAL A 10 -25.15 -19.13 4.80
CA VAL A 10 -23.77 -19.28 5.28
C VAL A 10 -22.79 -19.35 4.11
N VAL A 11 -23.12 -20.09 3.05
CA VAL A 11 -22.29 -20.19 1.85
C VAL A 11 -22.16 -18.85 1.16
N VAL A 12 -23.24 -18.08 1.07
CA VAL A 12 -23.22 -16.73 0.48
C VAL A 12 -22.34 -15.79 1.31
N CYS A 13 -22.41 -15.84 2.64
CA CYS A 13 -21.57 -15.05 3.52
C CYS A 13 -20.08 -15.37 3.34
N PHE A 14 -19.75 -16.67 3.22
CA PHE A 14 -18.36 -17.08 2.94
C PHE A 14 -17.88 -16.58 1.58
N ALA A 15 -18.72 -16.63 0.55
CA ALA A 15 -18.39 -16.12 -0.77
C ALA A 15 -18.14 -14.60 -0.74
N LEU A 16 -18.93 -13.86 0.04
CA LEU A 16 -18.75 -12.41 0.20
C LEU A 16 -17.43 -12.07 0.92
N VAL A 17 -17.07 -12.83 1.95
CA VAL A 17 -15.80 -12.66 2.66
C VAL A 17 -14.63 -12.99 1.74
N ALA A 18 -14.75 -14.07 0.94
CA ALA A 18 -13.73 -14.43 -0.04
C ALA A 18 -13.61 -13.41 -1.18
N ALA A 19 -14.66 -12.63 -1.43
CA ALA A 19 -14.64 -11.58 -2.45
C ALA A 19 -13.92 -10.32 -1.99
N GLN A 20 -13.65 -10.16 -0.69
CA GLN A 20 -12.78 -9.10 -0.17
C GLN A 20 -11.31 -9.51 -0.40
N LYS A 21 -10.90 -9.45 -1.66
CA LYS A 21 -9.59 -9.93 -2.07
C LYS A 21 -8.49 -8.99 -1.61
N GLN A 22 -7.36 -9.57 -1.34
CA GLN A 22 -6.11 -8.85 -1.24
C GLN A 22 -5.84 -8.08 -2.53
N TYR A 23 -4.95 -7.10 -2.49
CA TYR A 23 -4.49 -6.43 -3.69
C TYR A 23 -3.85 -7.43 -4.64
N THR A 24 -3.78 -7.07 -5.93
CA THR A 24 -3.13 -7.91 -6.92
C THR A 24 -1.68 -8.22 -6.50
N ASN A 25 -1.23 -9.47 -6.73
CA ASN A 25 0.15 -9.85 -6.50
C ASN A 25 1.00 -9.77 -7.77
N LYS A 26 0.48 -9.15 -8.82
CA LYS A 26 1.14 -9.06 -10.13
C LYS A 26 2.53 -8.44 -10.04
N PHE A 27 2.74 -7.50 -9.13
CA PHE A 27 3.98 -6.77 -8.97
C PHE A 27 4.78 -7.17 -7.73
N ASP A 28 4.44 -8.30 -7.10
CA ASP A 28 5.16 -8.78 -5.91
C ASP A 28 6.62 -9.11 -6.20
N ASN A 29 6.97 -9.37 -7.46
CA ASN A 29 8.33 -9.68 -7.89
C ASN A 29 9.18 -8.46 -8.21
N VAL A 30 8.67 -7.25 -8.02
CA VAL A 30 9.44 -6.02 -8.22
C VAL A 30 10.62 -5.99 -7.24
N ASP A 31 11.81 -5.72 -7.77
CA ASP A 31 13.02 -5.63 -6.95
C ASP A 31 13.09 -4.29 -6.25
N VAL A 32 12.51 -4.23 -5.07
CA VAL A 32 12.43 -3.02 -4.26
C VAL A 32 13.82 -2.52 -3.87
N ASP A 33 14.73 -3.42 -3.55
CA ASP A 33 16.09 -3.05 -3.16
C ASP A 33 16.83 -2.32 -4.29
N SER A 34 16.65 -2.76 -5.54
CA SER A 34 17.23 -2.08 -6.70
C SER A 34 16.66 -0.68 -6.89
N VAL A 35 15.37 -0.51 -6.67
CA VAL A 35 14.73 0.80 -6.75
C VAL A 35 15.25 1.73 -5.67
N LEU A 36 15.30 1.27 -4.43
CA LEU A 36 15.77 2.08 -3.30
C LEU A 36 17.25 2.43 -3.42
N GLY A 37 18.06 1.53 -4.00
CA GLY A 37 19.49 1.74 -4.21
C GLY A 37 19.82 2.64 -5.39
N ASN A 38 18.84 3.05 -6.20
CA ASN A 38 19.04 3.90 -7.38
C ASN A 38 18.27 5.21 -7.21
N ASN A 39 18.99 6.28 -6.88
CA ASN A 39 18.39 7.59 -6.61
C ASN A 39 17.54 8.10 -7.76
N ARG A 40 17.95 7.88 -9.00
CA ARG A 40 17.24 8.35 -10.18
C ARG A 40 15.89 7.63 -10.32
N ILE A 41 15.90 6.31 -10.18
CA ILE A 41 14.69 5.51 -10.28
C ILE A 41 13.76 5.85 -9.12
N LEU A 42 14.28 5.94 -7.90
CA LEU A 42 13.50 6.31 -6.72
C LEU A 42 12.86 7.67 -6.89
N THR A 43 13.62 8.66 -7.36
CA THR A 43 13.08 10.01 -7.60
C THR A 43 11.94 9.98 -8.62
N ASN A 44 12.04 9.17 -9.67
CA ASN A 44 10.99 9.03 -10.66
C ASN A 44 9.72 8.42 -10.06
N TYR A 45 9.85 7.42 -9.17
CA TYR A 45 8.71 6.88 -8.44
C TYR A 45 8.05 7.93 -7.54
N ILE A 46 8.85 8.69 -6.82
CA ILE A 46 8.33 9.75 -5.95
C ILE A 46 7.58 10.80 -6.77
N LYS A 47 8.12 11.22 -7.91
CA LYS A 47 7.45 12.15 -8.82
C LYS A 47 6.12 11.60 -9.32
N CYS A 48 6.09 10.32 -9.65
CA CYS A 48 4.84 9.64 -10.03
C CYS A 48 3.81 9.75 -8.91
N LEU A 49 4.20 9.38 -7.69
CA LEU A 49 3.31 9.42 -6.53
C LEU A 49 2.83 10.84 -6.20
N MET A 50 3.65 11.84 -6.48
CA MET A 50 3.32 13.25 -6.23
C MET A 50 2.61 13.93 -7.40
N ASP A 51 2.24 13.18 -8.45
CA ASP A 51 1.62 13.71 -9.67
C ASP A 51 2.51 14.71 -10.42
N LYS A 52 3.83 14.56 -10.31
CA LYS A 52 4.81 15.45 -10.93
C LYS A 52 5.59 14.80 -12.07
N GLY A 53 5.28 13.56 -12.41
CA GLY A 53 5.95 12.84 -13.47
C GLY A 53 5.18 11.61 -13.92
N PRO A 54 5.62 10.96 -15.02
CA PRO A 54 4.96 9.76 -15.52
C PRO A 54 5.14 8.58 -14.57
N CYS A 55 4.17 7.68 -14.56
CA CYS A 55 4.20 6.47 -13.76
C CYS A 55 4.50 5.25 -14.62
N THR A 56 5.39 4.39 -14.11
CA THR A 56 5.48 3.02 -14.63
C THR A 56 4.21 2.26 -14.23
N PRO A 57 3.93 1.09 -14.83
CA PRO A 57 2.77 0.28 -14.38
C PRO A 57 2.82 -0.04 -12.88
N GLU A 58 4.00 -0.35 -12.35
CA GLU A 58 4.20 -0.63 -10.92
C GLU A 58 3.96 0.62 -10.07
N GLY A 59 4.45 1.75 -10.51
CA GLY A 59 4.25 3.03 -9.81
C GLY A 59 2.79 3.45 -9.79
N ARG A 60 2.07 3.22 -10.88
CA ARG A 60 0.64 3.50 -10.98
C ARG A 60 -0.15 2.63 -10.00
N GLU A 61 0.20 1.35 -9.91
CA GLU A 61 -0.45 0.43 -8.98
C GLU A 61 -0.20 0.86 -7.53
N LEU A 62 1.04 1.19 -7.21
CA LEU A 62 1.41 1.69 -5.88
C LEU A 62 0.63 2.95 -5.53
N LYS A 63 0.54 3.90 -6.45
CA LYS A 63 -0.20 5.15 -6.26
C LYS A 63 -1.66 4.90 -5.94
N LYS A 64 -2.24 3.90 -6.60
CA LYS A 64 -3.63 3.49 -6.40
C LYS A 64 -3.86 2.87 -5.02
N LEU A 65 -2.89 2.12 -4.53
CA LEU A 65 -3.00 1.39 -3.26
C LEU A 65 -2.68 2.24 -2.03
N LEU A 66 -1.84 3.25 -2.18
CA LEU A 66 -1.30 4.01 -1.04
C LEU A 66 -2.36 4.58 -0.09
N PRO A 67 -3.43 5.27 -0.56
CA PRO A 67 -4.40 5.86 0.38
C PRO A 67 -5.04 4.81 1.27
N ASP A 68 -5.47 3.70 0.68
CA ASP A 68 -6.11 2.61 1.42
C ASP A 68 -5.12 1.88 2.33
N ALA A 69 -3.91 1.63 1.84
CA ALA A 69 -2.88 0.97 2.61
C ALA A 69 -2.52 1.74 3.88
N LEU A 70 -2.39 3.06 3.78
CA LEU A 70 -2.09 3.90 4.93
C LEU A 70 -3.26 4.00 5.90
N GLN A 71 -4.49 4.05 5.39
CA GLN A 71 -5.68 4.15 6.23
C GLN A 71 -6.03 2.83 6.92
N SER A 72 -5.84 1.71 6.23
CA SER A 72 -6.22 0.39 6.74
C SER A 72 -5.06 -0.38 7.38
N ASP A 73 -3.88 0.24 7.49
CA ASP A 73 -2.67 -0.43 7.97
C ASP A 73 -2.29 -1.64 7.09
N CYS A 74 -2.49 -1.48 5.78
CA CYS A 74 -2.17 -2.51 4.80
C CYS A 74 -2.97 -3.82 4.99
N SER A 75 -4.22 -3.71 5.47
CA SER A 75 -5.03 -4.89 5.79
C SER A 75 -5.28 -5.78 4.58
N LYS A 76 -5.28 -5.22 3.37
CA LYS A 76 -5.51 -5.96 2.12
C LYS A 76 -4.21 -6.31 1.40
N CYS A 77 -3.06 -6.02 1.97
CA CYS A 77 -1.77 -6.30 1.35
C CYS A 77 -1.45 -7.80 1.42
N THR A 78 -0.74 -8.29 0.40
CA THR A 78 -0.08 -9.59 0.50
C THR A 78 1.07 -9.48 1.51
N ASP A 79 1.59 -10.62 1.95
CA ASP A 79 2.75 -10.63 2.86
C ASP A 79 3.96 -9.95 2.21
N VAL A 80 4.18 -10.17 0.91
CA VAL A 80 5.27 -9.53 0.15
C VAL A 80 5.06 -8.02 0.09
N GLN A 81 3.84 -7.56 -0.20
CA GLN A 81 3.53 -6.13 -0.24
C GLN A 81 3.76 -5.47 1.11
N ARG A 82 3.34 -6.12 2.19
CA ARG A 82 3.55 -5.60 3.55
C ARG A 82 5.02 -5.46 3.88
N LYS A 83 5.82 -6.47 3.56
CA LYS A 83 7.27 -6.47 3.78
C LYS A 83 7.95 -5.39 2.94
N ASN A 84 7.60 -5.29 1.67
CA ASN A 84 8.18 -4.29 0.76
C ASN A 84 7.78 -2.87 1.15
N SER A 85 6.54 -2.68 1.55
CA SER A 85 6.06 -1.38 2.03
C SER A 85 6.84 -0.91 3.25
N GLN A 86 7.11 -1.82 4.18
CA GLN A 86 7.89 -1.50 5.37
C GLN A 86 9.32 -1.08 5.00
N LYS A 87 9.95 -1.77 4.05
CA LYS A 87 11.26 -1.39 3.53
C LYS A 87 11.26 0.02 2.93
N VAL A 88 10.27 0.30 2.09
CA VAL A 88 10.15 1.59 1.40
C VAL A 88 9.93 2.70 2.43
N ILE A 89 9.02 2.51 3.35
CA ILE A 89 8.71 3.50 4.39
C ILE A 89 9.95 3.79 5.24
N ASN A 90 10.64 2.77 5.71
CA ASN A 90 11.83 2.93 6.53
C ASN A 90 12.94 3.66 5.77
N PHE A 91 13.12 3.33 4.49
CA PHE A 91 14.13 3.97 3.65
C PHE A 91 13.82 5.46 3.43
N LEU A 92 12.57 5.78 3.05
CA LEU A 92 12.16 7.16 2.80
C LEU A 92 12.26 8.01 4.07
N ARG A 93 11.83 7.45 5.19
CA ARG A 93 11.91 8.15 6.48
C ARG A 93 13.34 8.48 6.85
N ALA A 94 14.28 7.57 6.60
CA ALA A 94 15.67 7.75 6.97
C ALA A 94 16.46 8.58 5.95
N ASN A 95 16.19 8.44 4.65
CA ASN A 95 17.03 8.98 3.59
C ASN A 95 16.35 10.10 2.77
N ARG A 96 15.04 10.19 2.78
CA ARG A 96 14.25 11.17 2.04
C ARG A 96 13.15 11.77 2.93
N PRO A 97 13.50 12.33 4.12
CA PRO A 97 12.49 12.76 5.09
C PRO A 97 11.59 13.89 4.57
N GLY A 98 12.13 14.82 3.78
CA GLY A 98 11.33 15.89 3.20
C GLY A 98 10.28 15.39 2.23
N GLU A 99 10.67 14.48 1.35
CA GLU A 99 9.75 13.87 0.38
C GLU A 99 8.76 12.94 1.08
N TRP A 100 9.20 12.21 2.09
CA TRP A 100 8.33 11.37 2.89
C TRP A 100 7.21 12.19 3.56
N LYS A 101 7.57 13.34 4.11
CA LYS A 101 6.58 14.25 4.69
C LYS A 101 5.54 14.71 3.66
N LEU A 102 6.00 15.08 2.45
CA LEU A 102 5.10 15.49 1.38
C LEU A 102 4.16 14.36 0.96
N LEU A 103 4.66 13.12 0.92
CA LEU A 103 3.83 11.95 0.63
C LEU A 103 2.77 11.75 1.71
N LEU A 104 3.13 11.89 2.98
CA LEU A 104 2.18 11.79 4.07
C LEU A 104 1.12 12.89 3.99
N ASP A 105 1.52 14.12 3.68
CA ASP A 105 0.56 15.21 3.54
C ASP A 105 -0.45 14.92 2.44
N LYS A 106 -0.04 14.24 1.36
CA LYS A 106 -0.91 13.91 0.25
C LYS A 106 -1.79 12.69 0.51
N TYR A 107 -1.21 11.62 1.04
CA TYR A 107 -1.87 10.30 1.15
C TYR A 107 -2.38 9.97 2.54
N ASP A 108 -2.01 10.75 3.55
CA ASP A 108 -2.48 10.60 4.92
C ASP A 108 -3.01 11.95 5.44
N PRO A 109 -3.99 12.55 4.73
CA PRO A 109 -4.45 13.90 5.09
C PRO A 109 -5.10 13.96 6.47
N SER A 110 -5.73 12.87 6.92
CA SER A 110 -6.34 12.79 8.24
C SER A 110 -5.31 12.64 9.36
N GLY A 111 -4.08 12.26 9.02
CA GLY A 111 -3.02 12.02 9.99
C GLY A 111 -3.15 10.72 10.77
N ASN A 112 -4.01 9.81 10.34
CA ASN A 112 -4.21 8.53 11.05
C ASN A 112 -2.95 7.67 11.09
N TYR A 113 -2.24 7.57 9.98
CA TYR A 113 -0.99 6.82 9.92
C TYR A 113 0.07 7.47 10.78
N ARG A 114 0.24 8.79 10.68
CA ARG A 114 1.20 9.56 11.48
C ARG A 114 0.92 9.43 12.97
N ALA A 115 -0.34 9.49 13.36
CA ALA A 115 -0.72 9.33 14.76
C ALA A 115 -0.33 7.96 15.32
N LYS A 116 -0.41 6.93 14.48
CA LYS A 116 -0.16 5.56 14.89
C LYS A 116 1.33 5.19 14.87
N TYR A 117 2.09 5.67 13.88
CA TYR A 117 3.46 5.22 13.65
C TYR A 117 4.52 6.29 13.82
N GLU A 118 4.21 7.56 13.53
CA GLU A 118 5.21 8.62 13.53
C GLU A 118 5.41 9.28 14.91
N ARG A 119 4.44 9.15 15.80
CA ARG A 119 4.57 9.69 17.16
C ARG A 119 5.53 8.93 18.04
N GLN A 120 5.88 7.71 17.67
CA GLN A 120 6.73 6.84 18.47
C GLN A 120 8.20 6.92 18.07
N GLY A 121 8.51 7.71 17.06
CA GLY A 121 9.87 7.94 16.61
C GLY A 121 10.34 9.37 16.94
#